data_2dc42bdb80f18c9da66df6819b7b5f81
#
_entry.id   2dc42bdb80f18c9da66df6819b7b5f81
#
_cell.length_a   1.000
_cell.length_b   1.000
_cell.length_c   1.000
_cell.angle_alpha   90.00
_cell.angle_beta   90.00
_cell.angle_gamma   90.00
#
_symmetry.space_group_name_H-M   'P 1'
#
loop_
_entity.id
_entity.type
_entity.pdbx_description
1 polymer ?
#
loop_
_entity_poly.entity_id
_entity_poly.type
_entity_poly.pdbx_seq_one_letter_code
_entity_poly.pdbx_strand_id
1 'polypeptide(L)'
;DGCRGEANVNHTADHAYKIGRFLGWYYGEMKRREGSREPACVVIGKDTRRSSYMFEYSLVAGLTASGADAYMLHVTTTPSVAYVTRVDGFDCGIMISASHNPYYDNGIKLINRNGEKMDEKTISLVEAYLDGSVELFGKTWTELPFGRRERVGRTVDYVSGRNRYIGYLISLGVFSFKGMRIGLDCANGASWNIAKAVFDALGAKTYVINAEPDGENINKNAGSTHIEGLQKLVVEKGLDVGFAYDGDADRCLAVDEKGNV
;
A
#
# COMPACT_ATOMS: atom_id res chain seq x y z
N ASP A 1 2.52 9.96 10.93
CA ASP A 1 2.14 8.78 10.19
C ASP A 1 2.29 8.93 8.66
N GLY A 2 3.43 9.43 8.19
CA GLY A 2 3.67 9.73 6.79
C GLY A 2 3.01 11.04 6.32
N CYS A 3 3.35 11.48 5.10
CA CYS A 3 2.70 12.64 4.49
C CYS A 3 1.24 12.28 4.16
N ARG A 4 0.27 12.93 4.80
CA ARG A 4 -1.16 12.74 4.55
C ARG A 4 -1.84 14.10 4.39
N GLY A 5 -2.77 14.22 3.44
CA GLY A 5 -3.55 15.41 3.20
C GLY A 5 -4.40 15.35 1.96
N GLU A 6 -5.14 16.41 1.69
CA GLU A 6 -5.93 16.54 0.48
C GLU A 6 -5.01 16.67 -0.74
N ALA A 7 -5.30 15.84 -1.75
CA ALA A 7 -4.50 15.76 -2.97
C ALA A 7 -4.54 17.10 -3.73
N ASN A 8 -3.37 17.58 -4.14
CA ASN A 8 -3.15 18.87 -4.82
C ASN A 8 -3.51 20.13 -3.98
N VAL A 9 -3.79 19.97 -2.68
CA VAL A 9 -3.93 21.10 -1.75
C VAL A 9 -2.70 21.19 -0.85
N ASN A 10 -2.55 20.26 0.07
CA ASN A 10 -1.40 20.18 0.96
C ASN A 10 -0.52 18.95 0.74
N HIS A 11 -0.90 18.06 -0.17
CA HIS A 11 -0.12 16.90 -0.59
C HIS A 11 -0.11 16.79 -2.12
N THR A 12 1.04 17.07 -2.74
CA THR A 12 1.16 17.29 -4.18
C THR A 12 1.98 16.22 -4.88
N ALA A 13 1.87 16.16 -6.21
CA ALA A 13 2.71 15.33 -7.07
C ALA A 13 4.22 15.67 -6.91
N ASP A 14 4.57 16.95 -6.68
CA ASP A 14 5.94 17.37 -6.43
C ASP A 14 6.50 16.78 -5.13
N HIS A 15 5.70 16.76 -4.05
CA HIS A 15 6.09 16.09 -2.82
C HIS A 15 6.37 14.60 -3.05
N ALA A 16 5.49 13.91 -3.75
CA ALA A 16 5.67 12.49 -4.07
C ALA A 16 6.92 12.26 -4.93
N TYR A 17 7.16 13.12 -5.93
CA TYR A 17 8.38 13.07 -6.75
C TYR A 17 9.64 13.22 -5.88
N LYS A 18 9.67 14.21 -4.99
CA LYS A 18 10.80 14.45 -4.08
C LYS A 18 11.02 13.29 -3.12
N ILE A 19 9.95 12.69 -2.57
CA ILE A 19 10.05 11.48 -1.75
C ILE A 19 10.72 10.35 -2.56
N GLY A 20 10.28 10.12 -3.77
CA GLY A 20 10.90 9.14 -4.67
C GLY A 20 12.36 9.45 -4.97
N ARG A 21 12.70 10.73 -5.23
CA ARG A 21 14.09 11.20 -5.44
C ARG A 21 14.96 10.87 -4.23
N PHE A 22 14.47 11.20 -3.03
CA PHE A 22 15.24 10.97 -1.81
C PHE A 22 15.44 9.48 -1.54
N LEU A 23 14.38 8.69 -1.53
CA LEU A 23 14.47 7.25 -1.22
C LEU A 23 15.36 6.52 -2.23
N GLY A 24 15.19 6.78 -3.52
CA GLY A 24 16.01 6.16 -4.56
C GLY A 24 17.51 6.49 -4.42
N TRP A 25 17.83 7.75 -4.14
CA TRP A 25 19.20 8.16 -3.90
C TRP A 25 19.75 7.61 -2.57
N TYR A 26 18.99 7.72 -1.48
CA TYR A 26 19.41 7.32 -0.14
C TYR A 26 19.77 5.83 -0.08
N TYR A 27 18.87 4.95 -0.50
CA TYR A 27 19.14 3.52 -0.50
C TYR A 27 20.21 3.12 -1.52
N GLY A 28 20.27 3.79 -2.67
CA GLY A 28 21.36 3.59 -3.62
C GLY A 28 22.72 3.99 -3.05
N GLU A 29 22.81 5.08 -2.29
CA GLU A 29 24.04 5.51 -1.63
C GLU A 29 24.45 4.56 -0.50
N MET A 30 23.46 4.09 0.30
CA MET A 30 23.73 3.09 1.34
C MET A 30 24.34 1.82 0.74
N LYS A 31 23.76 1.29 -0.33
CA LYS A 31 24.32 0.12 -1.05
C LYS A 31 25.73 0.35 -1.57
N ARG A 32 26.01 1.52 -2.16
CA ARG A 32 27.36 1.86 -2.65
C ARG A 32 28.39 1.89 -1.53
N ARG A 33 28.01 2.40 -0.36
CA ARG A 33 28.86 2.44 0.84
C ARG A 33 29.15 1.05 1.41
N GLU A 34 28.24 0.13 1.20
CA GLU A 34 28.40 -1.31 1.53
C GLU A 34 29.15 -2.08 0.42
N GLY A 35 29.60 -1.41 -0.65
CA GLY A 35 30.36 -2.00 -1.73
C GLY A 35 29.51 -2.63 -2.85
N SER A 36 28.18 -2.51 -2.79
CA SER A 36 27.28 -2.99 -3.84
C SER A 36 27.18 -1.99 -5.00
N ARG A 37 27.05 -2.51 -6.22
CA ARG A 37 26.76 -1.74 -7.44
C ARG A 37 25.33 -1.89 -7.92
N GLU A 38 24.56 -2.75 -7.25
CA GLU A 38 23.16 -3.00 -7.59
C GLU A 38 22.29 -1.76 -7.32
N PRO A 39 21.28 -1.49 -8.15
CA PRO A 39 20.33 -0.42 -7.87
C PRO A 39 19.57 -0.68 -6.58
N ALA A 40 19.09 0.38 -5.95
CA ALA A 40 18.07 0.23 -4.92
C ALA A 40 16.77 -0.27 -5.56
N CYS A 41 16.06 -1.16 -4.87
CA CYS A 41 14.78 -1.71 -5.32
C CYS A 41 13.68 -1.31 -4.35
N VAL A 42 12.66 -0.63 -4.84
CA VAL A 42 11.54 -0.12 -4.05
C VAL A 42 10.25 -0.68 -4.60
N VAL A 43 9.42 -1.27 -3.74
CA VAL A 43 8.11 -1.78 -4.12
C VAL A 43 7.01 -0.80 -3.73
N ILE A 44 6.03 -0.60 -4.62
CA ILE A 44 4.95 0.37 -4.47
C ILE A 44 3.60 -0.31 -4.62
N GLY A 45 2.72 -0.09 -3.65
CA GLY A 45 1.30 -0.42 -3.74
C GLY A 45 0.44 0.83 -3.54
N LYS A 46 -0.81 0.74 -3.94
CA LYS A 46 -1.79 1.82 -3.81
C LYS A 46 -3.17 1.29 -3.51
N ASP A 47 -4.01 2.13 -2.91
CA ASP A 47 -5.44 1.89 -2.82
C ASP A 47 -6.17 2.35 -4.10
N THR A 48 -7.50 2.34 -4.05
CA THR A 48 -8.36 2.60 -5.21
C THR A 48 -8.65 4.07 -5.47
N ARG A 49 -8.11 5.01 -4.68
CA ARG A 49 -8.33 6.45 -4.82
C ARG A 49 -7.87 6.94 -6.19
N ARG A 50 -8.63 7.86 -6.76
CA ARG A 50 -8.31 8.50 -8.03
C ARG A 50 -6.91 9.14 -8.04
N SER A 51 -6.55 9.84 -6.95
CA SER A 51 -5.24 10.48 -6.78
C SER A 51 -4.07 9.51 -6.59
N SER A 52 -4.33 8.25 -6.23
CA SER A 52 -3.29 7.25 -6.00
C SER A 52 -2.45 6.98 -7.25
N TYR A 53 -3.04 7.08 -8.45
CA TYR A 53 -2.31 6.95 -9.72
C TYR A 53 -1.35 8.11 -9.94
N MET A 54 -1.78 9.34 -9.67
CA MET A 54 -0.93 10.53 -9.77
C MET A 54 0.28 10.43 -8.85
N PHE A 55 0.07 10.02 -7.60
CA PHE A 55 1.17 9.84 -6.64
C PHE A 55 2.09 8.68 -7.01
N GLU A 56 1.55 7.55 -7.50
CA GLU A 56 2.36 6.43 -7.97
C GLU A 56 3.30 6.85 -9.09
N TYR A 57 2.79 7.52 -10.14
CA TYR A 57 3.62 7.96 -11.26
C TYR A 57 4.69 8.96 -10.83
N SER A 58 4.36 9.86 -9.91
CA SER A 58 5.31 10.84 -9.38
C SER A 58 6.41 10.19 -8.56
N LEU A 59 6.07 9.25 -7.67
CA LEU A 59 7.04 8.45 -6.91
C LEU A 59 7.95 7.64 -7.83
N VAL A 60 7.38 6.96 -8.81
CA VAL A 60 8.12 6.16 -9.80
C VAL A 60 9.10 7.03 -10.58
N ALA A 61 8.67 8.21 -11.04
CA ALA A 61 9.54 9.15 -11.73
C ALA A 61 10.71 9.61 -10.84
N GLY A 62 10.45 9.92 -9.57
CA GLY A 62 11.48 10.30 -8.60
C GLY A 62 12.49 9.18 -8.33
N LEU A 63 12.00 7.96 -8.09
CA LEU A 63 12.84 6.78 -7.85
C LEU A 63 13.76 6.49 -9.02
N THR A 64 13.20 6.39 -10.22
CA THR A 64 13.96 6.04 -11.44
C THR A 64 14.93 7.14 -11.84
N ALA A 65 14.55 8.42 -11.66
CA ALA A 65 15.46 9.56 -11.85
C ALA A 65 16.68 9.52 -10.90
N SER A 66 16.54 8.92 -9.73
CA SER A 66 17.63 8.73 -8.76
C SER A 66 18.40 7.41 -8.96
N GLY A 67 18.03 6.59 -9.94
CA GLY A 67 18.72 5.34 -10.25
C GLY A 67 18.21 4.14 -9.46
N ALA A 68 17.06 4.22 -8.81
CA ALA A 68 16.40 3.09 -8.16
C ALA A 68 15.42 2.40 -9.10
N ASP A 69 15.29 1.09 -8.99
CA ASP A 69 14.26 0.32 -9.69
C ASP A 69 12.95 0.36 -8.89
N ALA A 70 11.85 0.69 -9.55
CA ALA A 70 10.52 0.79 -8.97
C ALA A 70 9.66 -0.41 -9.39
N TYR A 71 9.18 -1.18 -8.41
CA TYR A 71 8.37 -2.37 -8.60
C TYR A 71 6.91 -2.07 -8.24
N MET A 72 6.01 -2.17 -9.21
CA MET A 72 4.62 -1.77 -9.04
C MET A 72 3.71 -2.97 -8.77
N LEU A 73 3.12 -3.03 -7.58
CA LEU A 73 2.10 -4.02 -7.20
C LEU A 73 0.70 -3.62 -7.69
N HIS A 74 0.55 -2.36 -8.14
CA HIS A 74 -0.75 -1.76 -8.45
C HIS A 74 -1.68 -1.70 -7.24
N VAL A 75 -2.99 -1.84 -7.44
CA VAL A 75 -3.95 -1.83 -6.33
C VAL A 75 -3.76 -3.07 -5.46
N THR A 76 -3.38 -2.84 -4.22
CA THR A 76 -3.14 -3.86 -3.21
C THR A 76 -3.24 -3.26 -1.81
N THR A 77 -3.27 -4.11 -0.79
CA THR A 77 -3.43 -3.71 0.62
C THR A 77 -2.11 -3.30 1.26
N THR A 78 -2.16 -2.51 2.33
CA THR A 78 -0.96 -2.17 3.13
C THR A 78 -0.23 -3.42 3.64
N PRO A 79 -0.92 -4.43 4.20
CA PRO A 79 -0.24 -5.68 4.60
C PRO A 79 0.42 -6.42 3.43
N SER A 80 -0.13 -6.35 2.23
CA SER A 80 0.49 -6.93 1.02
C SER A 80 1.84 -6.27 0.71
N VAL A 81 1.90 -4.93 0.74
CA VAL A 81 3.16 -4.19 0.52
C VAL A 81 4.18 -4.55 1.59
N ALA A 82 3.78 -4.58 2.86
CA ALA A 82 4.66 -4.95 3.97
C ALA A 82 5.23 -6.37 3.83
N TYR A 83 4.37 -7.32 3.49
CA TYR A 83 4.76 -8.72 3.25
C TYR A 83 5.76 -8.84 2.10
N VAL A 84 5.45 -8.26 0.95
CA VAL A 84 6.29 -8.33 -0.25
C VAL A 84 7.63 -7.63 -0.02
N THR A 85 7.63 -6.46 0.63
CA THR A 85 8.87 -5.75 0.97
C THR A 85 9.85 -6.66 1.72
N ARG A 86 9.35 -7.35 2.75
CA ARG A 86 10.16 -8.23 3.60
C ARG A 86 10.58 -9.51 2.88
N VAL A 87 9.63 -10.21 2.27
CA VAL A 87 9.86 -11.57 1.74
C VAL A 87 10.72 -11.55 0.47
N ASP A 88 10.53 -10.55 -0.37
CA ASP A 88 11.26 -10.43 -1.63
C ASP A 88 12.53 -9.55 -1.51
N GLY A 89 12.84 -9.07 -0.29
CA GLY A 89 14.11 -8.40 0.02
C GLY A 89 14.25 -7.01 -0.59
N PHE A 90 13.16 -6.25 -0.70
CA PHE A 90 13.22 -4.85 -1.15
C PHE A 90 13.91 -3.96 -0.12
N ASP A 91 14.55 -2.90 -0.58
CA ASP A 91 15.22 -1.92 0.30
C ASP A 91 14.19 -1.13 1.12
N CYS A 92 13.05 -0.80 0.53
CA CYS A 92 11.86 -0.30 1.22
C CYS A 92 10.59 -0.56 0.40
N GLY A 93 9.45 -0.40 1.06
CA GLY A 93 8.12 -0.40 0.46
C GLY A 93 7.42 0.94 0.62
N ILE A 94 6.53 1.25 -0.30
CA ILE A 94 5.69 2.44 -0.27
C ILE A 94 4.24 2.03 -0.47
N MET A 95 3.36 2.47 0.44
CA MET A 95 1.92 2.32 0.26
C MET A 95 1.27 3.70 0.11
N ILE A 96 0.55 3.89 -0.99
CA ILE A 96 -0.20 5.11 -1.28
C ILE A 96 -1.64 4.92 -0.82
N SER A 97 -1.97 5.50 0.31
CA SER A 97 -3.31 5.45 0.91
C SER A 97 -3.48 6.43 2.04
N ALA A 98 -4.69 6.94 2.23
CA ALA A 98 -5.12 7.64 3.44
C ALA A 98 -6.04 6.78 4.31
N SER A 99 -5.98 5.44 4.20
CA SER A 99 -6.73 4.48 5.01
C SER A 99 -8.25 4.73 4.97
N HIS A 100 -8.87 5.08 6.09
CA HIS A 100 -10.31 5.29 6.22
C HIS A 100 -10.81 6.69 5.84
N ASN A 101 -9.91 7.62 5.44
CA ASN A 101 -10.29 8.97 5.05
C ASN A 101 -11.11 8.98 3.75
N PRO A 102 -11.84 10.07 3.45
CA PRO A 102 -12.53 10.26 2.18
C PRO A 102 -11.58 10.19 0.98
N TYR A 103 -12.14 9.99 -0.21
CA TYR A 103 -11.38 9.76 -1.44
C TYR A 103 -10.45 10.90 -1.86
N TYR A 104 -10.78 12.14 -1.50
CA TYR A 104 -9.99 13.33 -1.85
C TYR A 104 -8.71 13.48 -1.02
N ASP A 105 -8.66 12.84 0.15
CA ASP A 105 -7.41 12.70 0.91
C ASP A 105 -6.57 11.57 0.34
N ASN A 106 -5.24 11.69 0.47
CA ASN A 106 -4.32 10.61 0.21
C ASN A 106 -3.11 10.71 1.13
N GLY A 107 -2.24 9.71 1.09
CA GLY A 107 -1.04 9.66 1.91
C GLY A 107 0.01 8.72 1.34
N ILE A 108 1.22 8.88 1.81
CA ILE A 108 2.35 8.03 1.46
C ILE A 108 2.90 7.43 2.76
N LYS A 109 2.71 6.13 2.92
CA LYS A 109 3.23 5.33 4.04
C LYS A 109 4.55 4.69 3.61
N LEU A 110 5.61 4.92 4.37
CA LEU A 110 6.92 4.33 4.13
C LEU A 110 7.10 3.08 5.00
N ILE A 111 7.59 2.01 4.40
CA ILE A 111 7.75 0.68 5.00
C ILE A 111 9.23 0.30 4.89
N ASN A 112 9.83 -0.11 6.00
CA ASN A 112 11.23 -0.52 6.02
C ASN A 112 11.40 -1.93 5.43
N ARG A 113 12.65 -2.36 5.24
CA ARG A 113 12.99 -3.66 4.67
C ARG A 113 12.43 -4.87 5.45
N ASN A 114 12.07 -4.68 6.71
CA ASN A 114 11.49 -5.72 7.56
C ASN A 114 9.96 -5.82 7.40
N GLY A 115 9.35 -4.98 6.58
CA GLY A 115 7.90 -4.91 6.42
C GLY A 115 7.20 -4.14 7.53
N GLU A 116 7.91 -3.28 8.26
CA GLU A 116 7.41 -2.46 9.35
C GLU A 116 7.33 -1.00 8.93
N LYS A 117 6.65 -0.18 9.74
CA LYS A 117 6.68 1.28 9.57
C LYS A 117 8.13 1.77 9.53
N MET A 118 8.44 2.68 8.60
CA MET A 118 9.75 3.30 8.49
C MET A 118 10.15 3.95 9.81
N ASP A 119 11.43 3.84 10.16
CA ASP A 119 12.00 4.45 11.37
C ASP A 119 11.95 5.98 11.31
N GLU A 120 11.80 6.61 12.47
CA GLU A 120 11.65 8.06 12.60
C GLU A 120 12.86 8.84 12.06
N LYS A 121 14.06 8.26 12.15
CA LYS A 121 15.27 8.89 11.62
C LYS A 121 15.19 9.03 10.10
N THR A 122 14.82 7.97 9.40
CA THR A 122 14.66 8.00 7.94
C THR A 122 13.52 8.92 7.53
N ILE A 123 12.40 8.92 8.27
CA ILE A 123 11.28 9.86 8.02
C ILE A 123 11.76 11.31 8.18
N SER A 124 12.47 11.64 9.26
CA SER A 124 13.01 13.00 9.48
C SER A 124 13.97 13.46 8.37
N LEU A 125 14.74 12.54 7.79
CA LEU A 125 15.60 12.85 6.64
C LEU A 125 14.79 13.16 5.37
N VAL A 126 13.70 12.42 5.13
CA VAL A 126 12.77 12.71 4.03
C VAL A 126 12.14 14.09 4.20
N GLU A 127 11.63 14.39 5.40
CA GLU A 127 11.01 15.67 5.73
C GLU A 127 11.98 16.83 5.55
N ALA A 128 13.21 16.72 6.07
CA ALA A 128 14.25 17.72 5.89
C ALA A 128 14.54 17.99 4.40
N TYR A 129 14.59 16.95 3.57
CA TYR A 129 14.78 17.14 2.14
C TYR A 129 13.57 17.82 1.47
N LEU A 130 12.36 17.50 1.90
CA LEU A 130 11.14 18.19 1.42
C LEU A 130 11.15 19.67 1.81
N ASP A 131 11.68 20.02 2.98
CA ASP A 131 11.82 21.39 3.48
C ASP A 131 12.98 22.17 2.81
N GLY A 132 13.71 21.54 1.89
CA GLY A 132 14.67 22.17 1.01
C GLY A 132 16.13 21.74 1.17
N SER A 133 16.52 21.10 2.27
CA SER A 133 17.86 20.56 2.43
C SER A 133 17.93 19.45 3.47
N VAL A 134 18.85 18.49 3.27
CA VAL A 134 19.13 17.45 4.24
C VAL A 134 20.62 17.34 4.51
N GLU A 135 21.00 17.19 5.77
CA GLU A 135 22.38 16.92 6.17
C GLU A 135 22.59 15.40 6.26
N LEU A 136 23.41 14.86 5.37
CA LEU A 136 23.67 13.43 5.33
C LEU A 136 25.05 13.14 4.73
N PHE A 137 25.74 12.14 5.29
CA PHE A 137 27.09 11.73 4.88
C PHE A 137 28.12 12.85 4.91
N GLY A 138 28.01 13.77 5.91
CA GLY A 138 28.93 14.88 6.10
C GLY A 138 28.77 16.03 5.11
N LYS A 139 27.65 16.12 4.44
CA LYS A 139 27.35 17.17 3.46
C LYS A 139 25.88 17.58 3.54
N THR A 140 25.61 18.86 3.27
CA THR A 140 24.27 19.42 3.06
C THR A 140 23.86 19.21 1.60
N TRP A 141 22.70 18.60 1.39
CA TRP A 141 22.14 18.33 0.06
C TRP A 141 20.87 19.15 -0.12
N THR A 142 20.89 20.09 -1.06
CA THR A 142 19.71 20.82 -1.56
C THR A 142 19.17 20.19 -2.83
N GLU A 143 20.08 19.59 -3.62
CA GLU A 143 19.75 18.81 -4.82
C GLU A 143 20.46 17.47 -4.76
N LEU A 144 19.79 16.42 -5.19
CA LEU A 144 20.33 15.07 -5.24
C LEU A 144 20.80 14.73 -6.66
N PRO A 145 21.87 13.92 -6.80
CA PRO A 145 22.36 13.49 -8.10
C PRO A 145 21.29 12.71 -8.87
N PHE A 146 21.29 12.86 -10.19
CA PHE A 146 20.48 12.05 -11.09
C PHE A 146 21.22 10.81 -11.56
N GLY A 147 20.50 9.70 -11.74
CA GLY A 147 20.97 8.58 -12.51
C GLY A 147 21.19 9.00 -13.98
N ARG A 148 22.30 8.56 -14.59
CA ARG A 148 22.61 8.89 -15.98
C ARG A 148 22.87 7.64 -16.79
N ARG A 149 22.40 7.62 -18.04
CA ARG A 149 22.59 6.49 -18.96
C ARG A 149 22.07 5.19 -18.35
N GLU A 150 22.91 4.17 -18.24
CA GLU A 150 22.62 2.86 -17.63
C GLU A 150 22.28 2.90 -16.14
N ARG A 151 22.46 4.05 -15.48
CA ARG A 151 22.09 4.27 -14.07
C ARG A 151 20.72 4.92 -13.88
N VAL A 152 19.97 5.17 -14.95
CA VAL A 152 18.55 5.50 -14.83
C VAL A 152 17.83 4.24 -14.37
N GLY A 153 17.01 4.35 -13.31
CA GLY A 153 16.26 3.21 -12.79
C GLY A 153 15.20 2.69 -13.75
N ARG A 154 14.75 1.49 -13.52
CA ARG A 154 13.72 0.82 -14.33
C ARG A 154 12.40 0.74 -13.59
N THR A 155 11.31 0.59 -14.34
CA THR A 155 10.00 0.21 -13.81
C THR A 155 9.77 -1.27 -14.07
N VAL A 156 9.21 -1.95 -13.08
CA VAL A 156 8.87 -3.37 -13.17
C VAL A 156 7.40 -3.55 -12.77
N ASP A 157 6.61 -4.13 -13.65
CA ASP A 157 5.26 -4.60 -13.31
C ASP A 157 5.40 -5.85 -12.41
N TYR A 158 4.97 -5.73 -11.14
CA TYR A 158 5.22 -6.75 -10.13
C TYR A 158 3.94 -7.36 -9.54
N VAL A 159 2.95 -7.60 -10.38
CA VAL A 159 1.68 -8.28 -10.01
C VAL A 159 1.94 -9.64 -9.36
N SER A 160 3.02 -10.33 -9.75
CA SER A 160 3.42 -11.60 -9.15
C SER A 160 3.67 -11.50 -7.63
N GLY A 161 4.18 -10.38 -7.13
CA GLY A 161 4.35 -10.12 -5.70
C GLY A 161 3.00 -10.09 -4.96
N ARG A 162 2.00 -9.39 -5.52
CA ARG A 162 0.63 -9.37 -4.98
C ARG A 162 0.02 -10.78 -4.98
N ASN A 163 0.19 -11.53 -6.05
CA ASN A 163 -0.33 -12.90 -6.15
C ASN A 163 0.34 -13.83 -5.12
N ARG A 164 1.61 -13.61 -4.83
CA ARG A 164 2.33 -14.34 -3.76
C ARG A 164 1.74 -14.05 -2.38
N TYR A 165 1.35 -12.81 -2.11
CA TYR A 165 0.68 -12.46 -0.86
C TYR A 165 -0.68 -13.17 -0.74
N ILE A 166 -1.47 -13.23 -1.81
CA ILE A 166 -2.73 -14.01 -1.84
C ILE A 166 -2.44 -15.49 -1.52
N GLY A 167 -1.44 -16.08 -2.17
CA GLY A 167 -1.02 -17.46 -1.89
C GLY A 167 -0.58 -17.68 -0.44
N TYR A 168 0.14 -16.70 0.13
CA TYR A 168 0.50 -16.73 1.55
C TYR A 168 -0.73 -16.73 2.45
N LEU A 169 -1.70 -15.84 2.22
CA LEU A 169 -2.94 -15.81 3.01
C LEU A 169 -3.70 -17.13 2.94
N ILE A 170 -3.81 -17.72 1.76
CA ILE A 170 -4.44 -19.04 1.57
C ILE A 170 -3.69 -20.12 2.38
N SER A 171 -2.37 -20.07 2.41
CA SER A 171 -1.54 -21.03 3.14
C SER A 171 -1.69 -21.00 4.67
N LEU A 172 -2.25 -19.91 5.21
CA LEU A 172 -2.56 -19.77 6.64
C LEU A 172 -3.82 -20.54 7.04
N GLY A 173 -4.65 -20.92 6.07
CA GLY A 173 -5.84 -21.71 6.30
C GLY A 173 -5.50 -23.16 6.64
N VAL A 174 -5.58 -23.51 7.92
CA VAL A 174 -5.30 -24.89 8.40
C VAL A 174 -6.45 -25.85 8.07
N PHE A 175 -7.68 -25.32 7.98
CA PHE A 175 -8.90 -26.07 7.71
C PHE A 175 -9.63 -25.52 6.49
N SER A 176 -10.37 -26.38 5.81
CA SER A 176 -11.27 -25.97 4.72
C SER A 176 -12.45 -25.18 5.29
N PHE A 177 -12.81 -24.10 4.59
CA PHE A 177 -14.02 -23.30 4.88
C PHE A 177 -15.24 -23.77 4.06
N LYS A 178 -15.18 -24.99 3.52
CA LYS A 178 -16.29 -25.59 2.75
C LYS A 178 -17.55 -25.64 3.60
N GLY A 179 -18.63 -25.06 3.07
CA GLY A 179 -19.91 -24.97 3.75
C GLY A 179 -20.12 -23.64 4.51
N MET A 180 -19.07 -22.91 4.80
CA MET A 180 -19.19 -21.57 5.42
C MET A 180 -19.71 -20.54 4.42
N ARG A 181 -20.58 -19.67 4.92
CA ARG A 181 -21.17 -18.54 4.20
C ARG A 181 -20.62 -17.24 4.81
N ILE A 182 -19.78 -16.54 4.07
CA ILE A 182 -19.01 -15.41 4.58
C ILE A 182 -19.39 -14.12 3.86
N GLY A 183 -19.75 -13.08 4.62
CA GLY A 183 -19.96 -11.72 4.12
C GLY A 183 -18.65 -10.93 4.08
N LEU A 184 -18.41 -10.17 3.03
CA LEU A 184 -17.23 -9.33 2.88
C LEU A 184 -17.66 -7.91 2.49
N ASP A 185 -17.24 -6.91 3.26
CA ASP A 185 -17.33 -5.50 2.88
C ASP A 185 -15.94 -4.96 2.59
N CYS A 186 -15.65 -4.70 1.32
CA CYS A 186 -14.34 -4.28 0.86
C CYS A 186 -14.14 -2.75 0.85
N ALA A 187 -15.08 -1.98 1.38
CA ALA A 187 -15.01 -0.51 1.45
C ALA A 187 -14.77 0.19 0.09
N ASN A 188 -15.01 -0.47 -1.06
CA ASN A 188 -14.52 -0.06 -2.37
C ASN A 188 -13.02 0.28 -2.38
N GLY A 189 -12.27 -0.35 -1.49
CA GLY A 189 -10.85 -0.14 -1.23
C GLY A 189 -9.96 -1.25 -1.79
N ALA A 190 -8.76 -1.32 -1.30
CA ALA A 190 -7.70 -2.19 -1.81
C ALA A 190 -7.95 -3.70 -1.65
N SER A 191 -8.85 -4.11 -0.73
CA SER A 191 -9.20 -5.51 -0.52
C SER A 191 -10.15 -6.10 -1.56
N TRP A 192 -10.74 -5.28 -2.44
CA TRP A 192 -11.81 -5.68 -3.36
C TRP A 192 -11.51 -6.91 -4.22
N ASN A 193 -10.27 -7.08 -4.64
CA ASN A 193 -9.82 -8.20 -5.47
C ASN A 193 -9.01 -9.27 -4.71
N ILE A 194 -8.77 -9.07 -3.42
CA ILE A 194 -7.97 -9.98 -2.58
C ILE A 194 -8.87 -10.81 -1.66
N ALA A 195 -9.76 -10.15 -0.92
CA ALA A 195 -10.56 -10.80 0.12
C ALA A 195 -11.39 -11.97 -0.43
N LYS A 196 -12.17 -11.71 -1.49
CA LYS A 196 -12.96 -12.76 -2.13
C LYS A 196 -12.09 -13.92 -2.65
N ALA A 197 -10.99 -13.61 -3.31
CA ALA A 197 -10.10 -14.63 -3.87
C ALA A 197 -9.54 -15.59 -2.81
N VAL A 198 -9.18 -15.07 -1.64
CA VAL A 198 -8.66 -15.86 -0.52
C VAL A 198 -9.74 -16.78 0.07
N PHE A 199 -10.90 -16.23 0.42
CA PHE A 199 -11.97 -17.03 1.03
C PHE A 199 -12.56 -18.05 0.06
N ASP A 200 -12.72 -17.72 -1.21
CA ASP A 200 -13.17 -18.68 -2.23
C ASP A 200 -12.15 -19.83 -2.39
N ALA A 201 -10.85 -19.53 -2.42
CA ALA A 201 -9.81 -20.55 -2.51
C ALA A 201 -9.78 -21.48 -1.28
N LEU A 202 -10.17 -20.98 -0.11
CA LEU A 202 -10.33 -21.77 1.11
C LEU A 202 -11.64 -22.59 1.14
N GLY A 203 -12.51 -22.38 0.15
CA GLY A 203 -13.75 -23.16 -0.05
C GLY A 203 -15.00 -22.50 0.51
N ALA A 204 -14.95 -21.28 1.02
CA ALA A 204 -16.12 -20.55 1.50
C ALA A 204 -17.04 -20.12 0.35
N LYS A 205 -18.33 -19.95 0.65
CA LYS A 205 -19.27 -19.24 -0.21
C LYS A 205 -19.31 -17.78 0.22
N THR A 206 -18.77 -16.88 -0.60
CA THR A 206 -18.63 -15.46 -0.29
C THR A 206 -19.80 -14.62 -0.81
N TYR A 207 -20.18 -13.62 -0.03
CA TYR A 207 -21.19 -12.60 -0.33
C TYR A 207 -20.51 -11.23 -0.16
N VAL A 208 -20.25 -10.55 -1.26
CA VAL A 208 -19.41 -9.37 -1.26
C VAL A 208 -20.23 -8.11 -1.53
N ILE A 209 -19.99 -7.07 -0.74
CA ILE A 209 -20.52 -5.72 -0.95
C ILE A 209 -19.35 -4.72 -1.03
N ASN A 210 -19.63 -3.56 -1.60
CA ASN A 210 -18.66 -2.46 -1.72
C ASN A 210 -17.31 -2.92 -2.33
N ALA A 211 -17.37 -3.60 -3.46
CA ALA A 211 -16.21 -4.13 -4.19
C ALA A 211 -16.16 -3.66 -5.66
N GLU A 212 -16.73 -2.50 -5.96
CA GLU A 212 -16.75 -1.87 -7.28
C GLU A 212 -16.17 -0.46 -7.19
N PRO A 213 -14.83 -0.33 -7.00
CA PRO A 213 -14.20 0.96 -6.84
C PRO A 213 -14.27 1.79 -8.12
N ASP A 214 -14.66 3.07 -7.99
CA ASP A 214 -14.71 4.05 -9.09
C ASP A 214 -13.69 5.19 -8.94
N GLY A 215 -12.88 5.15 -7.89
CA GLY A 215 -11.88 6.16 -7.56
C GLY A 215 -12.34 7.22 -6.56
N GLU A 216 -13.66 7.34 -6.32
CA GLU A 216 -14.29 8.36 -5.48
C GLU A 216 -15.17 7.76 -4.38
N ASN A 217 -15.48 6.47 -4.45
CA ASN A 217 -16.40 5.80 -3.52
C ASN A 217 -15.71 5.03 -2.38
N ILE A 218 -14.39 5.07 -2.26
CA ILE A 218 -13.67 4.41 -1.17
C ILE A 218 -14.16 4.91 0.20
N ASN A 219 -14.46 3.97 1.12
CA ASN A 219 -14.99 4.23 2.47
C ASN A 219 -16.36 4.97 2.53
N LYS A 220 -16.98 5.25 1.40
CA LYS A 220 -18.24 6.00 1.36
C LYS A 220 -19.40 5.11 1.80
N ASN A 221 -19.87 5.31 3.03
CA ASN A 221 -20.90 4.46 3.65
C ASN A 221 -20.57 2.96 3.54
N ALA A 222 -19.30 2.61 3.73
CA ALA A 222 -18.77 1.29 3.44
C ALA A 222 -17.61 0.93 4.37
N GLY A 223 -17.39 -0.37 4.55
CA GLY A 223 -16.25 -0.91 5.26
C GLY A 223 -16.33 -0.80 6.78
N SER A 224 -15.18 -0.89 7.43
CA SER A 224 -15.07 -1.01 8.89
C SER A 224 -15.52 0.26 9.65
N THR A 225 -15.61 1.40 8.99
CA THR A 225 -16.12 2.65 9.60
C THR A 225 -17.63 2.84 9.42
N HIS A 226 -18.29 2.00 8.63
CA HIS A 226 -19.72 1.98 8.36
C HIS A 226 -20.24 0.55 8.28
N ILE A 227 -20.24 -0.12 9.43
CA ILE A 227 -20.43 -1.57 9.55
C ILE A 227 -21.87 -2.03 9.30
N GLU A 228 -22.86 -1.11 9.33
CA GLU A 228 -24.28 -1.41 9.29
C GLU A 228 -24.69 -2.18 8.03
N GLY A 229 -24.04 -1.88 6.90
CA GLY A 229 -24.29 -2.57 5.64
C GLY A 229 -23.94 -4.06 5.71
N LEU A 230 -22.82 -4.38 6.34
CA LEU A 230 -22.38 -5.76 6.55
C LEU A 230 -23.26 -6.47 7.58
N GLN A 231 -23.61 -5.82 8.70
CA GLN A 231 -24.51 -6.39 9.71
C GLN A 231 -25.85 -6.80 9.09
N LYS A 232 -26.45 -5.91 8.28
CA LYS A 232 -27.68 -6.20 7.55
C LYS A 232 -27.50 -7.39 6.58
N LEU A 233 -26.42 -7.40 5.80
CA LEU A 233 -26.13 -8.50 4.87
C LEU A 233 -26.03 -9.85 5.57
N VAL A 234 -25.31 -9.92 6.71
CA VAL A 234 -25.11 -11.14 7.48
C VAL A 234 -26.46 -11.70 7.96
N VAL A 235 -27.28 -10.86 8.57
CA VAL A 235 -28.60 -11.26 9.12
C VAL A 235 -29.56 -11.66 7.99
N GLU A 236 -29.74 -10.82 6.98
CA GLU A 236 -30.69 -11.07 5.88
C GLU A 236 -30.38 -12.32 5.05
N LYS A 237 -29.08 -12.61 4.87
CA LYS A 237 -28.64 -13.79 4.12
C LYS A 237 -28.40 -15.01 4.99
N GLY A 238 -28.47 -14.87 6.32
CA GLY A 238 -28.17 -15.96 7.26
C GLY A 238 -26.73 -16.45 7.10
N LEU A 239 -25.77 -15.51 7.10
CA LEU A 239 -24.35 -15.83 6.95
C LEU A 239 -23.77 -16.26 8.30
N ASP A 240 -22.69 -17.05 8.26
CA ASP A 240 -22.02 -17.53 9.47
C ASP A 240 -21.18 -16.43 10.13
N VAL A 241 -20.58 -15.54 9.30
CA VAL A 241 -19.71 -14.44 9.74
C VAL A 241 -19.57 -13.40 8.63
N GLY A 242 -19.30 -12.17 9.00
CA GLY A 242 -18.91 -11.10 8.06
C GLY A 242 -17.61 -10.43 8.45
N PHE A 243 -16.88 -9.92 7.47
CA PHE A 243 -15.65 -9.13 7.67
C PHE A 243 -15.73 -7.84 6.88
N ALA A 244 -15.46 -6.72 7.56
CA ALA A 244 -15.38 -5.39 6.94
C ALA A 244 -13.96 -4.84 7.06
N TYR A 245 -13.44 -4.33 5.96
CA TYR A 245 -12.11 -3.72 5.87
C TYR A 245 -12.22 -2.21 5.76
N ASP A 246 -11.14 -1.49 6.05
CA ASP A 246 -10.99 -0.09 5.66
C ASP A 246 -10.30 0.02 4.30
N GLY A 247 -10.08 1.24 3.81
CA GLY A 247 -9.66 1.49 2.42
C GLY A 247 -8.38 0.80 1.98
N ASP A 248 -7.41 0.58 2.87
CA ASP A 248 -6.16 -0.13 2.59
C ASP A 248 -6.02 -1.46 3.33
N ALA A 249 -7.09 -1.87 4.01
CA ALA A 249 -7.25 -3.17 4.66
C ALA A 249 -6.15 -3.51 5.68
N ASP A 250 -5.67 -2.51 6.42
CA ASP A 250 -4.85 -2.71 7.61
C ASP A 250 -5.69 -2.88 8.89
N ARG A 251 -7.01 -2.68 8.78
CA ARG A 251 -8.03 -2.88 9.82
C ARG A 251 -9.15 -3.77 9.32
N CYS A 252 -9.67 -4.60 10.23
CA CYS A 252 -10.78 -5.49 9.97
C CYS A 252 -11.69 -5.55 11.19
N LEU A 253 -13.00 -5.44 10.98
CA LEU A 253 -14.03 -5.75 11.96
C LEU A 253 -14.78 -7.01 11.54
N ALA A 254 -15.16 -7.83 12.52
CA ALA A 254 -15.96 -9.02 12.29
C ALA A 254 -17.40 -8.81 12.79
N VAL A 255 -18.34 -9.47 12.12
CA VAL A 255 -19.77 -9.49 12.48
C VAL A 255 -20.17 -10.94 12.64
N ASP A 256 -20.76 -11.30 13.79
CA ASP A 256 -21.28 -12.64 14.06
C ASP A 256 -22.58 -12.95 13.29
N GLU A 257 -23.07 -14.18 13.37
CA GLU A 257 -24.28 -14.64 12.69
C GLU A 257 -25.58 -13.91 13.13
N LYS A 258 -25.53 -13.17 14.24
CA LYS A 258 -26.63 -12.36 14.77
C LYS A 258 -26.57 -10.91 14.38
N GLY A 259 -25.49 -10.50 13.71
CA GLY A 259 -25.25 -9.12 13.32
C GLY A 259 -24.51 -8.28 14.38
N ASN A 260 -23.94 -8.88 15.43
CA ASN A 260 -23.13 -8.17 16.41
C ASN A 260 -21.68 -8.03 15.94
N VAL A 261 -21.06 -6.89 16.28
CA VAL A 261 -19.65 -6.60 16.02
C VAL A 261 -18.78 -7.12 17.15
#